data_6ea997cbbaf6134bc7809209889e73a7
#
_entry.id   6ea997cbbaf6134bc7809209889e73a7
#
_cell.length_a   1.000
_cell.length_b   1.000
_cell.length_c   1.000
_cell.angle_alpha   90.00
_cell.angle_beta   90.00
_cell.angle_gamma   90.00
#
_symmetry.space_group_name_H-M   'P 1'
#
loop_
_entity.id
_entity.type
_entity.pdbx_description
1 polymer ?
#
loop_
_entity_poly.entity_id
_entity_poly.type
_entity_poly.pdbx_seq_one_letter_code
_entity_poly.pdbx_strand_id
1 'polypeptide(L)' 'MNNDKQFIDFDEEIDFILNECNKEGISIDRETIEFIIDLDMKFLELKGIATPVE' A
#
# COMPACT_ATOMS: atom_id res chain seq x y z
N MET A 1 18.29 15.17 6.46
CA MET A 1 18.05 14.71 6.50
C MET A 1 17.62 13.80 6.53
N ASN A 2 17.58 13.62 6.70
CA ASN A 2 17.32 12.89 6.75
C ASN A 2 16.78 12.05 6.82
N ASN A 3 16.35 11.71 6.66
CA ASN A 3 15.98 10.97 6.89
C ASN A 3 15.77 9.87 6.73
N ASP A 4 15.81 9.78 6.78
CA ASP A 4 16.15 8.66 6.52
C ASP A 4 15.26 7.63 6.94
N LYS A 5 14.57 7.72 7.62
CA LYS A 5 13.70 6.92 7.92
C LYS A 5 12.60 7.04 7.15
N GLN A 6 12.40 6.49 6.11
CA GLN A 6 11.38 6.63 5.27
C GLN A 6 10.51 5.49 5.49
N PHE A 7 9.35 5.54 6.01
CA PHE A 7 8.47 4.44 6.05
C PHE A 7 7.20 4.84 5.42
N ILE A 8 6.40 3.90 4.94
CA ILE A 8 5.20 4.19 4.23
C ILE A 8 4.05 4.33 5.16
N ASP A 9 3.31 5.40 5.02
CA ASP A 9 2.12 5.63 5.76
C ASP A 9 1.00 5.05 4.92
N PHE A 10 0.42 3.95 5.34
CA PHE A 10 -0.59 3.27 4.55
C PHE A 10 -1.84 4.12 4.36
N ASP A 11 -2.18 4.97 5.32
CA ASP A 11 -3.32 5.84 5.14
C ASP A 11 -3.08 6.80 3.98
N GLU A 12 -1.89 7.33 3.91
CA GLU A 12 -1.54 8.23 2.83
C GLU A 12 -1.53 7.51 1.49
N GLU A 13 -1.02 6.30 1.50
CA GLU A 13 -0.99 5.51 0.29
C GLU A 13 -2.39 5.19 -0.19
N ILE A 14 -3.28 4.86 0.72
CA ILE A 14 -4.65 4.54 0.36
C ILE A 14 -5.33 5.76 -0.24
N ASP A 15 -5.10 6.94 0.35
CA ASP A 15 -5.66 8.16 -0.20
C ASP A 15 -5.15 8.42 -1.61
N PHE A 16 -3.88 8.17 -1.83
CA PHE A 16 -3.30 8.34 -3.15
C PHE A 16 -3.99 7.42 -4.15
N ILE A 17 -4.17 6.16 -3.78
CA ILE A 17 -4.79 5.19 -4.67
C ILE A 17 -6.24 5.59 -4.96
N LEU A 18 -6.96 6.04 -3.94
CA LEU A 18 -8.33 6.48 -4.15
C LEU A 18 -8.39 7.62 -5.16
N ASN A 19 -7.48 8.57 -5.02
CA ASN A 19 -7.44 9.69 -5.94
C ASN A 19 -7.14 9.25 -7.36
N GLU A 20 -6.18 8.37 -7.51
CA GLU A 20 -5.81 7.91 -8.85
C GLU A 20 -6.94 7.12 -9.49
N CYS A 21 -7.62 6.30 -8.70
CA CYS A 21 -8.74 5.54 -9.23
C CYS A 21 -9.86 6.49 -9.65
N ASN A 22 -10.13 7.52 -8.86
CA ASN A 22 -11.14 8.48 -9.23
C ASN A 22 -10.80 9.17 -10.53
N LYS A 23 -9.58 9.49 -10.76
CA LYS A 23 -9.17 10.13 -12.01
C LYS A 23 -9.45 9.24 -13.20
N GLU A 24 -9.38 7.94 -13.00
CA GLU A 24 -9.59 7.01 -14.08
C GLU A 24 -11.05 6.56 -14.17
N GLY A 25 -11.91 7.12 -13.36
CA GLY A 25 -13.32 6.76 -13.39
C GLY A 25 -13.61 5.44 -12.69
N ILE A 26 -12.69 4.98 -11.86
CA ILE A 26 -12.88 3.73 -11.16
C ILE A 26 -13.40 4.01 -9.78
N SER A 27 -14.51 3.38 -9.44
CA SER A 27 -15.10 3.58 -8.15
C SER A 27 -14.66 2.47 -7.23
N ILE A 28 -13.93 2.81 -6.21
CA ILE A 28 -13.40 1.81 -5.31
C ILE A 28 -13.39 2.43 -3.93
N ASP A 29 -13.61 1.66 -2.90
CA ASP A 29 -13.63 2.22 -1.57
C ASP A 29 -12.36 1.89 -0.80
N ARG A 30 -12.25 2.53 0.33
CA ARG A 30 -11.05 2.41 1.15
C ARG A 30 -10.82 0.99 1.63
N GLU A 31 -11.89 0.33 2.04
CA GLU A 31 -11.77 -1.01 2.56
C GLU A 31 -11.25 -1.98 1.51
N THR A 32 -11.68 -1.80 0.28
CA THR A 32 -11.22 -2.64 -0.80
C THR A 32 -9.73 -2.45 -1.02
N ILE A 33 -9.28 -1.21 -0.94
CA ILE A 33 -7.86 -0.94 -1.12
C ILE A 33 -7.06 -1.55 0.01
N GLU A 34 -7.56 -1.45 1.23
CA GLU A 34 -6.88 -2.04 2.37
C GLU A 34 -6.74 -3.54 2.20
N PHE A 35 -7.78 -4.17 1.70
CA PHE A 35 -7.74 -5.60 1.47
C PHE A 35 -6.70 -5.97 0.42
N ILE A 36 -6.62 -5.18 -0.63
CA ILE A 36 -5.65 -5.44 -1.68
C ILE A 36 -4.23 -5.27 -1.15
N ILE A 37 -4.00 -4.26 -0.33
CA ILE A 37 -2.69 -4.05 0.26
C ILE A 37 -2.31 -5.23 1.16
N ASP A 38 -3.28 -5.73 1.91
CA ASP A 38 -3.02 -6.90 2.74
C ASP A 38 -2.63 -8.10 1.89
N LEU A 39 -3.30 -8.29 0.78
CA LEU A 39 -2.98 -9.41 -0.10
C LEU A 39 -1.59 -9.26 -0.70
N ASP A 40 -1.24 -8.03 -1.02
CA ASP A 40 0.09 -7.77 -1.56
C ASP A 40 1.16 -8.13 -0.55
N MET A 41 0.95 -7.76 0.70
CA MET A 41 1.90 -8.08 1.73
C MET A 41 2.00 -9.58 1.96
N LYS A 42 0.88 -10.27 1.89
CA LYS A 42 0.90 -11.70 2.01
C LYS A 42 1.70 -12.34 0.89
N PHE A 43 1.52 -11.84 -0.31
CA PHE A 43 2.23 -12.36 -1.46
C PHE A 43 3.72 -12.18 -1.27
N LEU A 44 4.14 -11.02 -0.80
CA LEU A 44 5.56 -10.75 -0.58
C LEU A 44 6.14 -11.66 0.51
N GLU A 45 5.35 -11.92 1.53
CA GLU A 45 5.79 -12.83 2.57
C GLU A 45 5.99 -14.24 2.02
N LEU A 46 5.08 -14.67 1.17
CA LEU A 46 5.20 -15.99 0.59
C LEU A 46 6.44 -16.10 -0.26
N LYS A 47 6.86 -15.01 -0.86
CA LYS A 47 8.06 -15.03 -1.67
C LYS A 47 9.32 -14.77 -0.84
N GLY A 48 9.14 -14.52 0.44
CA GLY A 48 10.28 -14.29 1.30
C GLY A 48 10.94 -12.97 1.07
N ILE A 49 10.22 -12.03 0.50
CA ILE A 49 10.82 -10.76 0.18
C ILE A 49 10.54 -9.70 1.20
N ALA A 50 9.44 -9.75 1.81
CA ALA A 50 9.02 -8.68 2.60
C ALA A 50 9.74 -8.45 3.83
N THR A 51 10.36 -9.38 4.39
CA THR A 51 10.88 -9.12 5.55
C THR A 51 12.14 -8.76 5.59
N PRO A 52 12.38 -7.83 5.92
CA PRO A 52 13.65 -7.35 5.99
C PRO A 52 14.20 -7.86 7.17
N VAL A 53 14.17 -8.24 7.72
CA VAL A 53 14.68 -8.59 8.69
C VAL A 53 15.68 -8.65 8.97
N GLU A 54 16.02 -8.55 9.08
CA GLU A 54 16.84 -8.54 9.27
C GLU A 54 17.32 -8.46 9.25
#